data_39f03ed382321fedfe2197491c946a99
#
_entry.id   39f03ed382321fedfe2197491c946a99
#
_cell.length_a   1.000
_cell.length_b   1.000
_cell.length_c   1.000
_cell.angle_alpha   90.00
_cell.angle_beta   90.00
_cell.angle_gamma   90.00
#
_symmetry.space_group_name_H-M   'P 1'
#
loop_
_entity.id
_entity.type
_entity.pdbx_description
1 polymer ?
#
loop_
_entity_poly.entity_id
_entity_poly.type
_entity_poly.pdbx_seq_one_letter_code
_entity_poly.pdbx_strand_id
1 'polypeptide(L)'
;MAKSYLKEVYSGNSNDSRELYASWAATYDKEVQKNGYVTPKRIANALKDVVTDQSDFILDYGCGTGLSGFALQAVGFENINGLDVSQEMVSLAEKKSIYKNLKVFDPFTEIPVYPDQYKIIIAIGVIGAGAAPLRVFDNLFTLLPQNGLFAFSFNDHTLNDPSYEKKVKSCLSQGHATMLHKSYGDHLPKANLKSNIYILKKL
;
A
#
# COMPACT_ATOMS: atom_id res chain seq x y z
N MET A 1 -5.20 20.74 22.31
CA MET A 1 -5.82 19.97 21.22
C MET A 1 -4.84 18.88 20.82
N ALA A 2 -5.29 17.63 20.64
CA ALA A 2 -4.40 16.55 20.19
C ALA A 2 -3.89 16.87 18.78
N LYS A 3 -2.60 16.64 18.52
CA LYS A 3 -1.96 16.81 17.20
C LYS A 3 -2.64 15.86 16.21
N SER A 4 -3.08 16.35 15.06
CA SER A 4 -3.63 15.51 13.99
C SER A 4 -2.53 15.26 12.95
N TYR A 5 -1.91 14.10 13.00
CA TYR A 5 -0.89 13.68 12.06
C TYR A 5 -1.43 13.51 10.64
N LEU A 6 -2.70 13.14 10.50
CA LEU A 6 -3.37 13.02 9.20
C LEU A 6 -3.30 14.34 8.40
N LYS A 7 -3.48 15.50 9.07
CA LYS A 7 -3.34 16.80 8.41
C LYS A 7 -1.89 17.11 8.05
N GLU A 8 -0.94 16.69 8.86
CA GLU A 8 0.49 16.94 8.65
C GLU A 8 1.03 16.18 7.43
N VAL A 9 0.65 14.91 7.27
CA VAL A 9 1.01 14.10 6.07
C VAL A 9 0.63 14.81 4.77
N TYR A 10 -0.55 15.42 4.72
CA TYR A 10 -1.04 16.05 3.50
C TYR A 10 -0.64 17.52 3.33
N SER A 11 -0.01 18.13 4.34
CA SER A 11 0.47 19.52 4.25
C SER A 11 1.83 19.66 3.54
N GLY A 12 2.52 18.55 3.28
CA GLY A 12 3.84 18.55 2.60
C GLY A 12 4.99 19.09 3.44
N ASN A 13 4.78 19.32 4.74
CA ASN A 13 5.76 19.95 5.63
C ASN A 13 6.74 18.98 6.32
N SER A 14 6.65 17.67 6.06
CA SER A 14 7.57 16.70 6.65
C SER A 14 8.73 16.39 5.69
N ASN A 15 9.96 16.71 6.11
CA ASN A 15 11.18 16.41 5.35
C ASN A 15 11.56 14.93 5.40
N ASP A 16 11.04 14.15 6.35
CA ASP A 16 11.23 12.69 6.47
C ASP A 16 9.92 12.00 6.85
N SER A 17 9.37 11.23 5.92
CA SER A 17 8.15 10.47 6.15
C SER A 17 8.33 9.39 7.24
N ARG A 18 9.54 8.84 7.43
CA ARG A 18 9.83 7.85 8.49
C ARG A 18 9.59 8.42 9.88
N GLU A 19 10.18 9.58 10.17
CA GLU A 19 10.02 10.24 11.49
C GLU A 19 8.57 10.57 11.78
N LEU A 20 7.84 11.02 10.75
CA LEU A 20 6.43 11.31 10.87
C LEU A 20 5.62 10.05 11.22
N TYR A 21 5.81 8.95 10.47
CA TYR A 21 5.09 7.70 10.72
C TYR A 21 5.52 7.04 12.04
N ALA A 22 6.79 7.10 12.43
CA ALA A 22 7.25 6.64 13.73
C ALA A 22 6.54 7.38 14.89
N SER A 23 6.47 8.71 14.79
CA SER A 23 5.77 9.55 15.78
C SER A 23 4.25 9.32 15.79
N TRP A 24 3.67 8.95 14.64
CA TRP A 24 2.24 8.71 14.50
C TRP A 24 1.81 7.30 14.92
N ALA A 25 2.73 6.34 14.93
CA ALA A 25 2.43 4.92 15.13
C ALA A 25 1.50 4.65 16.31
N ALA A 26 1.75 5.27 17.47
CA ALA A 26 0.97 5.04 18.69
C ALA A 26 -0.53 5.41 18.57
N THR A 27 -0.89 6.32 17.66
CA THR A 27 -2.27 6.82 17.50
C THR A 27 -2.83 6.53 16.11
N TYR A 28 -2.01 6.00 15.20
CA TYR A 28 -2.33 5.78 13.79
C TYR A 28 -3.66 5.04 13.60
N ASP A 29 -3.76 3.82 14.12
CA ASP A 29 -4.96 2.98 13.96
C ASP A 29 -6.23 3.70 14.44
N LYS A 30 -6.16 4.37 15.61
CA LYS A 30 -7.30 5.12 16.16
C LYS A 30 -7.69 6.30 15.28
N GLU A 31 -6.71 7.04 14.77
CA GLU A 31 -6.96 8.23 13.95
C GLU A 31 -7.55 7.85 12.59
N VAL A 32 -6.98 6.86 11.90
CA VAL A 32 -7.50 6.41 10.59
C VAL A 32 -8.85 5.70 10.73
N GLN A 33 -9.04 4.89 11.78
CA GLN A 33 -10.32 4.25 12.08
C GLN A 33 -11.42 5.27 12.38
N LYS A 34 -11.09 6.30 13.17
CA LYS A 34 -12.02 7.41 13.46
C LYS A 34 -12.47 8.10 12.17
N ASN A 35 -11.61 8.20 11.17
CA ASN A 35 -11.90 8.79 9.88
C ASN A 35 -12.51 7.80 8.87
N GLY A 36 -12.69 6.51 9.28
CA GLY A 36 -13.35 5.49 8.49
C GLY A 36 -12.48 4.93 7.37
N TYR A 37 -11.18 4.69 7.61
CA TYR A 37 -10.25 4.18 6.58
C TYR A 37 -10.72 2.85 5.99
N VAL A 38 -11.08 2.85 4.70
CA VAL A 38 -11.68 1.69 4.03
C VAL A 38 -10.87 1.16 2.84
N THR A 39 -9.84 1.85 2.39
CA THR A 39 -9.06 1.45 1.22
C THR A 39 -8.46 0.05 1.32
N PRO A 40 -7.90 -0.41 2.47
CA PRO A 40 -7.43 -1.78 2.61
C PRO A 40 -8.51 -2.81 2.32
N LYS A 41 -9.72 -2.62 2.87
CA LYS A 41 -10.86 -3.52 2.63
C LYS A 41 -11.29 -3.52 1.16
N ARG A 42 -11.28 -2.36 0.50
CA ARG A 42 -11.62 -2.25 -0.94
C ARG A 42 -10.65 -3.04 -1.81
N ILE A 43 -9.33 -2.90 -1.56
CA ILE A 43 -8.30 -3.65 -2.30
C ILE A 43 -8.37 -5.15 -1.99
N ALA A 44 -8.54 -5.54 -0.72
CA ALA A 44 -8.65 -6.94 -0.34
C ALA A 44 -9.83 -7.64 -1.04
N ASN A 45 -11.00 -7.00 -1.09
CA ASN A 45 -12.15 -7.53 -1.82
C ASN A 45 -11.88 -7.62 -3.32
N ALA A 46 -11.31 -6.57 -3.95
CA ALA A 46 -10.98 -6.58 -5.37
C ALA A 46 -9.93 -7.67 -5.72
N LEU A 47 -8.94 -7.89 -4.85
CA LEU A 47 -7.98 -9.00 -5.01
C LEU A 47 -8.65 -10.36 -4.93
N LYS A 48 -9.55 -10.56 -3.96
CA LYS A 48 -10.32 -11.81 -3.84
C LYS A 48 -11.07 -12.14 -5.12
N ASP A 49 -11.62 -11.13 -5.81
CA ASP A 49 -12.40 -11.32 -7.03
C ASP A 49 -11.53 -11.72 -8.24
N VAL A 50 -10.23 -11.41 -8.24
CA VAL A 50 -9.32 -11.68 -9.38
C VAL A 50 -8.29 -12.78 -9.09
N VAL A 51 -8.04 -13.13 -7.84
CA VAL A 51 -7.10 -14.18 -7.42
C VAL A 51 -7.84 -15.49 -7.28
N THR A 52 -7.45 -16.49 -8.07
CA THR A 52 -8.04 -17.83 -8.04
C THR A 52 -7.39 -18.76 -7.01
N ASP A 53 -6.09 -18.54 -6.72
CA ASP A 53 -5.33 -19.33 -5.74
C ASP A 53 -4.85 -18.41 -4.61
N GLN A 54 -5.52 -18.48 -3.46
CA GLN A 54 -5.18 -17.69 -2.28
C GLN A 54 -3.98 -18.23 -1.48
N SER A 55 -3.38 -19.34 -1.91
CA SER A 55 -2.19 -19.92 -1.28
C SER A 55 -0.88 -19.20 -1.65
N ASP A 56 -0.90 -18.36 -2.69
CA ASP A 56 0.26 -17.58 -3.10
C ASP A 56 0.69 -16.58 -2.03
N PHE A 57 2.01 -16.40 -1.88
CA PHE A 57 2.54 -15.40 -0.96
C PHE A 57 2.33 -13.98 -1.50
N ILE A 58 1.84 -13.12 -0.60
CA ILE A 58 1.65 -11.68 -0.85
C ILE A 58 2.75 -10.90 -0.15
N LEU A 59 3.38 -9.96 -0.86
CA LEU A 59 4.19 -8.92 -0.26
C LEU A 59 3.32 -7.69 -0.01
N ASP A 60 3.21 -7.30 1.25
CA ASP A 60 2.61 -6.04 1.69
C ASP A 60 3.73 -5.01 1.91
N TYR A 61 3.98 -4.19 0.90
CA TYR A 61 5.00 -3.15 0.93
C TYR A 61 4.44 -1.87 1.55
N GLY A 62 5.10 -1.39 2.62
CA GLY A 62 4.60 -0.32 3.47
C GLY A 62 3.43 -0.80 4.32
N CYS A 63 3.61 -1.97 4.97
CA CYS A 63 2.54 -2.64 5.72
C CYS A 63 2.06 -1.85 6.95
N GLY A 64 2.83 -0.83 7.38
CA GLY A 64 2.50 0.02 8.51
C GLY A 64 2.19 -0.78 9.77
N THR A 65 1.10 -0.45 10.41
CA THR A 65 0.59 -1.17 11.59
C THR A 65 -0.12 -2.49 11.26
N GLY A 66 -0.22 -2.87 9.96
CA GLY A 66 -0.83 -4.12 9.51
C GLY A 66 -2.32 -4.05 9.18
N LEU A 67 -2.89 -2.88 8.91
CA LEU A 67 -4.31 -2.76 8.53
C LEU A 67 -4.61 -3.39 7.16
N SER A 68 -3.66 -3.34 6.23
CA SER A 68 -3.71 -4.00 4.93
C SER A 68 -3.72 -5.52 5.07
N GLY A 69 -2.78 -6.07 5.83
CA GLY A 69 -2.73 -7.50 6.13
C GLY A 69 -3.99 -8.00 6.83
N PHE A 70 -4.53 -7.23 7.79
CA PHE A 70 -5.80 -7.57 8.45
C PHE A 70 -6.97 -7.64 7.46
N ALA A 71 -7.04 -6.71 6.52
CA ALA A 71 -8.08 -6.72 5.49
C ALA A 71 -7.94 -7.90 4.53
N LEU A 72 -6.71 -8.29 4.16
CA LEU A 72 -6.43 -9.46 3.33
C LEU A 72 -6.80 -10.76 4.06
N GLN A 73 -6.43 -10.90 5.32
CA GLN A 73 -6.76 -12.08 6.13
C GLN A 73 -8.29 -12.25 6.25
N ALA A 74 -9.02 -11.14 6.42
CA ALA A 74 -10.47 -11.15 6.53
C ALA A 74 -11.20 -11.70 5.27
N VAL A 75 -10.53 -11.73 4.12
CA VAL A 75 -11.08 -12.28 2.86
C VAL A 75 -10.43 -13.61 2.44
N GLY A 76 -9.56 -14.18 3.29
CA GLY A 76 -9.04 -15.54 3.13
C GLY A 76 -7.56 -15.66 2.73
N PHE A 77 -6.82 -14.56 2.56
CA PHE A 77 -5.38 -14.62 2.32
C PHE A 77 -4.62 -14.84 3.62
N GLU A 78 -3.80 -15.88 3.70
CA GLU A 78 -3.06 -16.25 4.91
C GLU A 78 -1.54 -16.12 4.78
N ASN A 79 -1.00 -16.15 3.55
CA ASN A 79 0.42 -16.12 3.29
C ASN A 79 0.89 -14.70 2.98
N ILE A 80 0.98 -13.86 4.01
CA ILE A 80 1.31 -12.45 3.88
C ILE A 80 2.65 -12.18 4.57
N ASN A 81 3.57 -11.54 3.84
CA ASN A 81 4.81 -10.99 4.37
C ASN A 81 4.75 -9.47 4.28
N GLY A 82 5.25 -8.77 5.31
CA GLY A 82 5.21 -7.32 5.37
C GLY A 82 6.60 -6.69 5.37
N LEU A 83 6.73 -5.57 4.67
CA LEU A 83 7.88 -4.67 4.73
C LEU A 83 7.42 -3.26 5.11
N ASP A 84 8.14 -2.62 6.01
CA ASP A 84 7.95 -1.20 6.31
C ASP A 84 9.29 -0.54 6.64
N VAL A 85 9.34 0.79 6.54
CA VAL A 85 10.54 1.58 6.87
C VAL A 85 10.59 2.00 8.35
N SER A 86 9.47 1.88 9.07
CA SER A 86 9.34 2.26 10.48
C SER A 86 9.32 1.03 11.39
N GLN A 87 10.30 0.95 12.29
CA GLN A 87 10.34 -0.07 13.34
C GLN A 87 9.11 -0.01 14.25
N GLU A 88 8.63 1.19 14.56
CA GLU A 88 7.48 1.41 15.44
C GLU A 88 6.21 0.84 14.81
N MET A 89 6.02 1.06 13.49
CA MET A 89 4.90 0.51 12.74
C MET A 89 4.95 -1.02 12.71
N VAL A 90 6.11 -1.60 12.36
CA VAL A 90 6.32 -3.05 12.33
C VAL A 90 6.04 -3.68 13.69
N SER A 91 6.52 -3.07 14.78
CA SER A 91 6.26 -3.57 16.14
C SER A 91 4.77 -3.60 16.51
N LEU A 92 3.94 -2.75 15.89
CA LEU A 92 2.48 -2.80 16.06
C LEU A 92 1.85 -3.85 15.17
N ALA A 93 2.37 -4.05 13.95
CA ALA A 93 1.92 -5.12 13.05
C ALA A 93 2.21 -6.51 13.62
N GLU A 94 3.37 -6.72 14.26
CA GLU A 94 3.75 -7.97 14.94
C GLU A 94 2.71 -8.39 15.99
N LYS A 95 2.21 -7.43 16.77
CA LYS A 95 1.19 -7.70 17.81
C LYS A 95 -0.14 -8.22 17.24
N LYS A 96 -0.40 -8.02 15.95
CA LYS A 96 -1.62 -8.50 15.29
C LYS A 96 -1.50 -9.94 14.82
N SER A 97 -0.27 -10.52 14.78
CA SER A 97 -0.01 -11.92 14.41
C SER A 97 -0.61 -12.34 13.05
N ILE A 98 -0.59 -11.43 12.09
CA ILE A 98 -1.16 -11.62 10.74
C ILE A 98 -0.10 -12.10 9.76
N TYR A 99 1.09 -11.48 9.81
CA TYR A 99 2.15 -11.71 8.84
C TYR A 99 2.97 -12.97 9.19
N LYS A 100 3.34 -13.73 8.16
CA LYS A 100 4.30 -14.85 8.31
C LYS A 100 5.71 -14.32 8.60
N ASN A 101 6.10 -13.23 7.94
CA ASN A 101 7.34 -12.54 8.18
C ASN A 101 7.10 -11.02 8.11
N LEU A 102 7.76 -10.29 9.00
CA LEU A 102 7.81 -8.83 9.00
C LEU A 102 9.28 -8.39 9.00
N LYS A 103 9.59 -7.36 8.22
CA LYS A 103 10.95 -6.84 8.14
C LYS A 103 10.93 -5.32 7.99
N VAL A 104 11.78 -4.66 8.76
CA VAL A 104 12.11 -3.24 8.56
C VAL A 104 13.23 -3.14 7.53
N PHE A 105 13.16 -2.15 6.64
CA PHE A 105 14.20 -1.91 5.65
C PHE A 105 14.49 -0.41 5.51
N ASP A 106 15.68 -0.09 5.01
CA ASP A 106 16.07 1.29 4.70
C ASP A 106 15.58 1.67 3.30
N PRO A 107 14.72 2.70 3.13
CA PRO A 107 14.20 3.13 1.83
C PRO A 107 15.25 3.69 0.87
N PHE A 108 16.47 3.94 1.35
CA PHE A 108 17.60 4.38 0.54
C PHE A 108 18.46 3.23 0.00
N THR A 109 18.15 1.98 0.40
CA THR A 109 18.76 0.76 -0.13
C THR A 109 17.82 0.05 -1.11
N GLU A 110 18.30 -1.03 -1.71
CA GLU A 110 17.45 -1.91 -2.50
C GLU A 110 16.37 -2.55 -1.63
N ILE A 111 15.19 -2.75 -2.20
CA ILE A 111 14.10 -3.47 -1.55
C ILE A 111 14.59 -4.90 -1.27
N PRO A 112 14.58 -5.39 -0.01
CA PRO A 112 15.18 -6.67 0.35
C PRO A 112 14.29 -7.87 -0.06
N VAL A 113 13.98 -7.94 -1.35
CA VAL A 113 13.11 -8.93 -2.01
C VAL A 113 13.77 -9.31 -3.34
N TYR A 114 13.84 -10.59 -3.62
CA TYR A 114 14.34 -11.08 -4.91
C TYR A 114 13.28 -10.96 -6.00
N PRO A 115 13.67 -10.74 -7.27
CA PRO A 115 12.74 -10.82 -8.40
C PRO A 115 12.00 -12.16 -8.39
N ASP A 116 10.73 -12.13 -8.80
CA ASP A 116 9.83 -13.29 -8.92
C ASP A 116 9.50 -14.02 -7.59
N GLN A 117 9.91 -13.46 -6.45
CA GLN A 117 9.66 -14.06 -5.14
C GLN A 117 8.18 -14.05 -4.75
N TYR A 118 7.43 -13.03 -5.18
CA TYR A 118 6.02 -12.85 -4.85
C TYR A 118 5.19 -12.70 -6.10
N LYS A 119 4.13 -13.52 -6.25
CA LYS A 119 3.16 -13.39 -7.34
C LYS A 119 2.23 -12.20 -7.14
N ILE A 120 2.07 -11.74 -5.92
CA ILE A 120 1.21 -10.61 -5.57
C ILE A 120 2.02 -9.62 -4.72
N ILE A 121 2.06 -8.38 -5.17
CA ILE A 121 2.62 -7.26 -4.39
C ILE A 121 1.50 -6.25 -4.17
N ILE A 122 1.34 -5.79 -2.93
CA ILE A 122 0.42 -4.70 -2.60
C ILE A 122 1.18 -3.49 -2.04
N ALA A 123 0.67 -2.27 -2.32
CA ALA A 123 1.18 -1.01 -1.79
C ALA A 123 0.00 -0.07 -1.51
N ILE A 124 -0.62 -0.20 -0.32
CA ILE A 124 -1.89 0.46 0.02
C ILE A 124 -1.64 1.72 0.84
N GLY A 125 -1.86 2.90 0.23
CA GLY A 125 -1.59 4.19 0.89
C GLY A 125 -0.10 4.51 1.04
N VAL A 126 0.75 3.90 0.21
CA VAL A 126 2.21 3.99 0.31
C VAL A 126 2.81 4.89 -0.76
N ILE A 127 2.40 4.70 -2.02
CA ILE A 127 2.96 5.46 -3.15
C ILE A 127 2.14 6.73 -3.34
N GLY A 128 2.74 7.90 -3.07
CA GLY A 128 2.01 9.15 -3.24
C GLY A 128 2.55 10.33 -2.45
N ALA A 129 1.82 11.43 -2.49
CA ALA A 129 2.17 12.65 -1.79
C ALA A 129 2.30 12.43 -0.27
N GLY A 130 3.41 12.84 0.31
CA GLY A 130 3.70 12.68 1.74
C GLY A 130 4.14 11.27 2.17
N ALA A 131 4.35 10.35 1.20
CA ALA A 131 4.77 8.97 1.44
C ALA A 131 5.90 8.57 0.46
N ALA A 132 5.88 7.35 -0.09
CA ALA A 132 6.92 6.90 -1.01
C ALA A 132 6.80 7.57 -2.40
N PRO A 133 7.92 7.93 -3.03
CA PRO A 133 7.91 8.58 -4.35
C PRO A 133 7.49 7.63 -5.47
N LEU A 134 7.08 8.21 -6.61
CA LEU A 134 6.56 7.46 -7.76
C LEU A 134 7.52 6.38 -8.30
N ARG A 135 8.84 6.55 -8.16
CA ARG A 135 9.83 5.52 -8.55
C ARG A 135 9.62 4.17 -7.87
N VAL A 136 8.99 4.16 -6.69
CA VAL A 136 8.69 2.92 -5.96
C VAL A 136 7.70 2.05 -6.74
N PHE A 137 6.83 2.64 -7.56
CA PHE A 137 5.97 1.90 -8.49
C PHE A 137 6.81 1.02 -9.42
N ASP A 138 7.84 1.59 -10.07
CA ASP A 138 8.69 0.84 -11.00
C ASP A 138 9.49 -0.25 -10.28
N ASN A 139 10.06 0.10 -9.12
CA ASN A 139 10.83 -0.86 -8.32
C ASN A 139 9.99 -2.10 -7.97
N LEU A 140 8.78 -1.89 -7.44
CA LEU A 140 7.88 -3.00 -7.08
C LEU A 140 7.37 -3.76 -8.30
N PHE A 141 7.03 -3.05 -9.37
CA PHE A 141 6.56 -3.68 -10.60
C PHE A 141 7.63 -4.56 -11.26
N THR A 142 8.89 -4.16 -11.18
CA THR A 142 10.02 -4.95 -11.69
C THR A 142 10.21 -6.26 -10.92
N LEU A 143 9.95 -6.27 -9.61
CA LEU A 143 10.06 -7.46 -8.76
C LEU A 143 9.01 -8.53 -9.04
N LEU A 144 7.91 -8.19 -9.69
CA LEU A 144 6.85 -9.16 -10.01
C LEU A 144 7.27 -10.12 -11.12
N PRO A 145 6.90 -11.41 -11.05
CA PRO A 145 7.00 -12.33 -12.17
C PRO A 145 6.03 -11.97 -13.28
N GLN A 146 6.22 -12.57 -14.45
CA GLN A 146 5.21 -12.57 -15.51
C GLN A 146 3.89 -13.14 -14.97
N ASN A 147 2.78 -12.50 -15.29
CA ASN A 147 1.44 -12.75 -14.75
C ASN A 147 1.27 -12.40 -13.25
N GLY A 148 2.27 -11.84 -12.59
CA GLY A 148 2.15 -11.34 -11.23
C GLY A 148 1.20 -10.14 -11.11
N LEU A 149 0.64 -9.92 -9.93
CA LEU A 149 -0.35 -8.90 -9.66
C LEU A 149 0.23 -7.77 -8.81
N PHE A 150 -0.02 -6.54 -9.22
CA PHE A 150 0.30 -5.34 -8.45
C PHE A 150 -0.98 -4.62 -8.04
N ALA A 151 -1.30 -4.62 -6.73
CA ALA A 151 -2.45 -3.91 -6.20
C ALA A 151 -2.01 -2.70 -5.37
N PHE A 152 -2.52 -1.53 -5.69
CA PHE A 152 -2.12 -0.28 -5.04
C PHE A 152 -3.24 0.75 -5.03
N SER A 153 -3.02 1.86 -4.32
CA SER A 153 -3.97 2.97 -4.27
C SER A 153 -3.30 4.32 -4.42
N PHE A 154 -4.00 5.26 -5.07
CA PHE A 154 -3.69 6.68 -5.08
C PHE A 154 -4.87 7.45 -4.49
N ASN A 155 -4.65 8.18 -3.41
CA ASN A 155 -5.66 9.05 -2.80
C ASN A 155 -5.79 10.38 -3.56
N ASP A 156 -6.78 11.20 -3.23
CA ASP A 156 -7.07 12.47 -3.92
C ASP A 156 -5.85 13.40 -3.95
N HIS A 157 -5.06 13.47 -2.87
CA HIS A 157 -3.85 14.30 -2.84
C HIS A 157 -2.81 13.82 -3.87
N THR A 158 -2.63 12.52 -4.00
CA THR A 158 -1.74 11.91 -5.00
C THR A 158 -2.28 12.11 -6.41
N LEU A 159 -3.60 11.99 -6.59
CA LEU A 159 -4.26 12.16 -7.90
C LEU A 159 -4.24 13.61 -8.41
N ASN A 160 -3.99 14.60 -7.56
CA ASN A 160 -3.76 15.98 -7.97
C ASN A 160 -2.47 16.17 -8.79
N ASP A 161 -1.50 15.25 -8.66
CA ASP A 161 -0.34 15.19 -9.55
C ASP A 161 -0.60 14.20 -10.70
N PRO A 162 -0.76 14.71 -11.94
CA PRO A 162 -1.07 13.85 -13.09
C PRO A 162 0.04 12.85 -13.45
N SER A 163 1.25 12.98 -12.89
CA SER A 163 2.36 12.07 -13.14
C SER A 163 2.05 10.64 -12.69
N TYR A 164 1.28 10.45 -11.60
CA TYR A 164 0.89 9.15 -11.08
C TYR A 164 -0.06 8.40 -12.03
N GLU A 165 -1.13 9.05 -12.49
CA GLU A 165 -2.04 8.47 -13.48
C GLU A 165 -1.35 8.26 -14.84
N LYS A 166 -0.45 9.17 -15.25
CA LYS A 166 0.33 9.03 -16.47
C LYS A 166 1.24 7.80 -16.41
N LYS A 167 1.84 7.51 -15.25
CA LYS A 167 2.66 6.30 -15.04
C LYS A 167 1.85 5.03 -15.29
N VAL A 168 0.66 4.92 -14.70
CA VAL A 168 -0.22 3.77 -14.91
C VAL A 168 -0.63 3.64 -16.39
N LYS A 169 -1.06 4.75 -17.02
CA LYS A 169 -1.42 4.76 -18.44
C LYS A 169 -0.26 4.36 -19.35
N SER A 170 0.95 4.83 -19.07
CA SER A 170 2.15 4.47 -19.82
C SER A 170 2.45 2.96 -19.70
N CYS A 171 2.39 2.40 -18.50
CA CYS A 171 2.59 0.98 -18.27
C CYS A 171 1.61 0.12 -19.11
N LEU A 172 0.34 0.53 -19.18
CA LEU A 172 -0.69 -0.14 -19.96
C LEU A 172 -0.48 0.02 -21.47
N SER A 173 -0.22 1.25 -21.94
CA SER A 173 -0.09 1.56 -23.38
C SER A 173 1.17 0.93 -24.01
N GLN A 174 2.21 0.71 -23.21
CA GLN A 174 3.44 0.03 -23.62
C GLN A 174 3.30 -1.51 -23.58
N GLY A 175 2.15 -2.04 -23.19
CA GLY A 175 1.93 -3.50 -23.12
C GLY A 175 2.65 -4.18 -21.96
N HIS A 176 3.11 -3.44 -20.95
CA HIS A 176 3.78 -4.03 -19.79
C HIS A 176 2.80 -4.65 -18.78
N ALA A 177 1.54 -4.21 -18.80
CA ALA A 177 0.50 -4.70 -17.90
C ALA A 177 -0.89 -4.66 -18.54
N THR A 178 -1.80 -5.45 -17.96
CA THR A 178 -3.25 -5.36 -18.18
C THR A 178 -3.90 -4.87 -16.89
N MET A 179 -4.88 -3.95 -17.02
CA MET A 179 -5.70 -3.50 -15.89
C MET A 179 -6.78 -4.54 -15.60
N LEU A 180 -6.72 -5.17 -14.44
CA LEU A 180 -7.76 -6.10 -13.98
C LEU A 180 -8.85 -5.40 -13.17
N HIS A 181 -8.48 -4.39 -12.40
CA HIS A 181 -9.42 -3.60 -11.59
C HIS A 181 -8.98 -2.15 -11.49
N LYS A 182 -9.94 -1.25 -11.59
CA LYS A 182 -9.80 0.17 -11.21
C LYS A 182 -11.13 0.66 -10.68
N SER A 183 -11.15 1.23 -9.49
CA SER A 183 -12.34 1.90 -8.96
C SER A 183 -12.00 3.10 -8.09
N TYR A 184 -12.75 4.18 -8.28
CA TYR A 184 -12.70 5.36 -7.43
C TYR A 184 -13.76 5.25 -6.34
N GLY A 185 -13.43 5.60 -5.10
CA GLY A 185 -14.38 5.54 -3.99
C GLY A 185 -13.73 5.95 -2.66
N ASP A 186 -14.43 5.71 -1.58
CA ASP A 186 -14.02 6.15 -0.26
C ASP A 186 -12.63 5.68 0.14
N HIS A 187 -11.89 6.59 0.78
CA HIS A 187 -10.60 6.38 1.41
C HIS A 187 -10.71 6.64 2.91
N LEU A 188 -11.00 7.88 3.26
CA LEU A 188 -11.28 8.37 4.61
C LEU A 188 -12.58 9.19 4.56
N PRO A 189 -13.76 8.55 4.53
CA PRO A 189 -15.02 9.22 4.24
C PRO A 189 -15.36 10.35 5.22
N LYS A 190 -14.98 10.23 6.51
CA LYS A 190 -15.23 11.32 7.48
C LYS A 190 -14.30 12.53 7.29
N ALA A 191 -13.20 12.34 6.56
CA ALA A 191 -12.33 13.44 6.11
C ALA A 191 -12.66 13.88 4.68
N ASN A 192 -13.73 13.35 4.06
CA ASN A 192 -14.15 13.59 2.68
C ASN A 192 -13.02 13.30 1.67
N LEU A 193 -12.20 12.29 1.93
CA LEU A 193 -11.12 11.84 1.06
C LEU A 193 -11.49 10.53 0.37
N LYS A 194 -11.16 10.45 -0.91
CA LYS A 194 -11.34 9.28 -1.76
C LYS A 194 -10.01 8.78 -2.32
N SER A 195 -10.05 7.63 -2.96
CA SER A 195 -8.90 7.04 -3.65
C SER A 195 -9.34 6.25 -4.87
N ASN A 196 -8.48 6.23 -5.89
CA ASN A 196 -8.47 5.13 -6.85
C ASN A 196 -7.74 3.94 -6.24
N ILE A 197 -8.30 2.75 -6.44
CA ILE A 197 -7.59 1.48 -6.25
C ILE A 197 -7.37 0.82 -7.61
N TYR A 198 -6.25 0.11 -7.74
CA TYR A 198 -5.82 -0.51 -8.98
C TYR A 198 -5.37 -1.93 -8.72
N ILE A 199 -5.63 -2.84 -9.67
CA ILE A 199 -4.95 -4.14 -9.78
C ILE A 199 -4.47 -4.28 -11.21
N LEU A 200 -3.15 -4.33 -11.38
CA LEU A 200 -2.48 -4.60 -12.65
C LEU A 200 -1.95 -6.02 -12.67
N LYS A 201 -2.06 -6.67 -13.84
CA LYS A 201 -1.37 -7.93 -14.12
C LYS A 201 -0.19 -7.64 -15.04
N LYS A 202 1.02 -8.02 -14.63
CA LYS A 202 2.24 -7.91 -15.45
C LYS A 202 2.16 -8.86 -16.66
N LEU A 203 2.52 -8.38 -17.85
CA LEU A 203 2.56 -9.14 -19.09
C LEU A 203 3.98 -9.59 -19.43
#